data_8177f741ded92dfe65157ade548dddcc
#
_entry.id   8177f741ded92dfe65157ade548dddcc
#
_cell.length_a   1.000
_cell.length_b   1.000
_cell.length_c   1.000
_cell.angle_alpha   90.00
_cell.angle_beta   90.00
_cell.angle_gamma   90.00
#
_symmetry.space_group_name_H-M   'P 1'
#
loop_
_entity.id
_entity.type
_entity.pdbx_description
1 polymer ?
#
loop_
_entity_poly.entity_id
_entity_poly.type
_entity_poly.pdbx_seq_one_letter_code
_entity_poly.pdbx_strand_id
1 'polypeptide(L)'
;MRVFVYTLQKTDIHLLSDLGHPALGKECIYHVDLNQSRDLPLAVVQAMALRGSDVFPLVLVDGHIVKSGELPTFDELSEWQQSEITESVPIVTEAVSAVDFPGESRIHISLDVASIEASWPFYMVLFGARPTKRKDDYAKFELVSPSVNLALNQNKDAQSSSGYYGIQVKSTKEIEQARDRLSRAGFVITEETDTACCYAVQTKIWVVDPDGNRWEFFVVTEADADEGCGPDCICYQELERSYIPSSVLSAVKVSDAN
;
A
#
# COMPACT_ATOMS: atom_id res chain seq x y z
N MET A 1 -38.90 -10.51 -21.01
CA MET A 1 -37.70 -10.50 -20.18
C MET A 1 -37.61 -11.78 -19.37
N ARG A 2 -36.46 -12.43 -19.32
CA ARG A 2 -36.16 -13.61 -18.49
C ARG A 2 -34.96 -13.32 -17.60
N VAL A 3 -35.17 -13.33 -16.28
CA VAL A 3 -34.10 -13.16 -15.31
C VAL A 3 -33.67 -14.54 -14.84
N PHE A 4 -32.38 -14.83 -14.88
CA PHE A 4 -31.78 -16.04 -14.37
C PHE A 4 -30.71 -15.71 -13.31
N VAL A 5 -30.78 -16.36 -12.17
CA VAL A 5 -29.81 -16.22 -11.08
C VAL A 5 -29.10 -17.55 -10.88
N TYR A 6 -27.79 -17.55 -11.03
CA TYR A 6 -26.90 -18.69 -10.79
C TYR A 6 -26.22 -18.49 -9.45
N THR A 7 -26.29 -19.50 -8.56
CA THR A 7 -25.72 -19.41 -7.21
C THR A 7 -25.03 -20.71 -6.80
N LEU A 8 -23.97 -20.60 -5.99
CA LEU A 8 -23.30 -21.73 -5.35
C LEU A 8 -23.88 -22.06 -3.97
N GLN A 9 -24.55 -21.11 -3.35
CA GLN A 9 -25.08 -21.26 -1.98
C GLN A 9 -26.58 -21.58 -2.02
N LYS A 10 -26.98 -22.66 -1.38
CA LYS A 10 -28.39 -23.02 -1.26
C LYS A 10 -29.22 -22.04 -0.45
N THR A 11 -28.59 -21.30 0.46
CA THR A 11 -29.18 -20.20 1.23
C THR A 11 -29.67 -19.06 0.35
N ASP A 12 -28.97 -18.77 -0.74
CA ASP A 12 -29.33 -17.71 -1.67
C ASP A 12 -30.66 -17.97 -2.36
N ILE A 13 -30.99 -19.24 -2.60
CA ILE A 13 -32.28 -19.67 -3.18
C ILE A 13 -33.44 -19.25 -2.29
N HIS A 14 -33.30 -19.42 -0.98
CA HIS A 14 -34.34 -19.04 -0.02
C HIS A 14 -34.51 -17.52 0.04
N LEU A 15 -33.38 -16.77 0.10
CA LEU A 15 -33.40 -15.31 0.11
C LEU A 15 -34.07 -14.74 -1.14
N LEU A 16 -33.77 -15.28 -2.32
CA LEU A 16 -34.38 -14.87 -3.57
C LEU A 16 -35.88 -15.22 -3.65
N SER A 17 -36.27 -16.40 -3.12
CA SER A 17 -37.69 -16.78 -3.06
C SER A 17 -38.49 -15.90 -2.12
N ASP A 18 -37.88 -15.42 -1.04
CA ASP A 18 -38.52 -14.55 -0.05
C ASP A 18 -38.66 -13.10 -0.56
N LEU A 19 -37.91 -12.69 -1.58
CA LEU A 19 -38.09 -11.39 -2.24
C LEU A 19 -39.49 -11.27 -2.89
N GLY A 20 -40.10 -12.38 -3.29
CA GLY A 20 -41.45 -12.39 -3.87
C GLY A 20 -41.63 -11.61 -5.16
N HIS A 21 -40.52 -11.30 -5.86
CA HIS A 21 -40.57 -10.50 -7.08
C HIS A 21 -41.10 -11.32 -8.27
N PRO A 22 -42.08 -10.80 -9.06
CA PRO A 22 -42.70 -11.53 -10.17
C PRO A 22 -41.72 -12.01 -11.27
N ALA A 23 -40.56 -11.35 -11.41
CA ALA A 23 -39.52 -11.75 -12.37
C ALA A 23 -38.74 -13.01 -11.93
N LEU A 24 -38.85 -13.43 -10.68
CA LEU A 24 -38.14 -14.56 -10.10
C LEU A 24 -39.11 -15.73 -9.80
N GLY A 25 -39.40 -16.54 -10.84
CA GLY A 25 -40.03 -17.85 -10.65
C GLY A 25 -39.00 -18.89 -10.20
N LYS A 26 -39.47 -20.03 -9.68
CA LYS A 26 -38.58 -21.14 -9.26
C LYS A 26 -37.69 -21.65 -10.38
N GLU A 27 -38.13 -21.52 -11.63
CA GLU A 27 -37.42 -21.88 -12.84
C GLU A 27 -36.30 -20.85 -13.22
N CYS A 28 -36.22 -19.75 -12.51
CA CYS A 28 -35.23 -18.69 -12.80
C CYS A 28 -34.01 -18.75 -11.87
N ILE A 29 -34.01 -19.61 -10.86
CA ILE A 29 -32.95 -19.73 -9.88
C ILE A 29 -32.24 -21.07 -10.06
N TYR A 30 -30.96 -21.04 -10.38
CA TYR A 30 -30.13 -22.21 -10.67
C TYR A 30 -29.03 -22.39 -9.63
N HIS A 31 -29.03 -23.53 -8.97
CA HIS A 31 -27.88 -23.94 -8.17
C HIS A 31 -26.81 -24.51 -9.10
N VAL A 32 -25.63 -23.93 -9.04
CA VAL A 32 -24.48 -24.35 -9.85
C VAL A 32 -23.67 -25.38 -9.07
N ASP A 33 -23.58 -26.61 -9.63
CA ASP A 33 -22.62 -27.59 -9.18
C ASP A 33 -21.34 -27.47 -10.05
N LEU A 34 -20.25 -26.99 -9.46
CA LEU A 34 -18.98 -26.81 -10.13
C LEU A 34 -18.40 -28.10 -10.73
N ASN A 35 -18.83 -29.28 -10.22
CA ASN A 35 -18.42 -30.57 -10.73
C ASN A 35 -19.26 -31.06 -11.93
N GLN A 36 -20.38 -30.40 -12.23
CA GLN A 36 -21.35 -30.77 -13.25
C GLN A 36 -21.70 -29.59 -14.21
N SER A 37 -20.73 -28.77 -14.57
CA SER A 37 -20.92 -27.52 -15.30
C SER A 37 -21.24 -27.67 -16.81
N ARG A 38 -21.55 -28.86 -17.32
CA ARG A 38 -21.67 -29.13 -18.77
C ARG A 38 -22.84 -28.43 -19.47
N ASP A 39 -23.85 -28.01 -18.71
CA ASP A 39 -25.09 -27.42 -19.26
C ASP A 39 -25.27 -25.94 -18.95
N LEU A 40 -24.19 -25.26 -18.52
CA LEU A 40 -24.26 -23.83 -18.21
C LEU A 40 -24.19 -22.97 -19.48
N PRO A 41 -24.93 -21.83 -19.52
CA PRO A 41 -24.82 -20.87 -20.61
C PRO A 41 -23.39 -20.40 -20.81
N LEU A 42 -23.02 -20.11 -22.06
CA LEU A 42 -21.66 -19.67 -22.41
C LEU A 42 -21.20 -18.45 -21.58
N ALA A 43 -22.09 -17.48 -21.34
CA ALA A 43 -21.80 -16.32 -20.53
C ALA A 43 -21.40 -16.69 -19.08
N VAL A 44 -22.05 -17.68 -18.48
CA VAL A 44 -21.72 -18.18 -17.13
C VAL A 44 -20.36 -18.87 -17.16
N VAL A 45 -20.10 -19.72 -18.15
CA VAL A 45 -18.81 -20.42 -18.31
C VAL A 45 -17.67 -19.44 -18.51
N GLN A 46 -17.87 -18.41 -19.33
CA GLN A 46 -16.87 -17.34 -19.53
C GLN A 46 -16.61 -16.53 -18.27
N ALA A 47 -17.65 -16.18 -17.53
CA ALA A 47 -17.52 -15.47 -16.26
C ALA A 47 -16.73 -16.31 -15.23
N MET A 48 -17.03 -17.61 -15.13
CA MET A 48 -16.28 -18.55 -14.28
C MET A 48 -14.81 -18.68 -14.69
N ALA A 49 -14.51 -18.65 -15.99
CA ALA A 49 -13.14 -18.71 -16.47
C ALA A 49 -12.31 -17.47 -16.08
N LEU A 50 -12.97 -16.31 -15.86
CA LEU A 50 -12.32 -15.06 -15.48
C LEU A 50 -12.11 -14.93 -13.97
N ARG A 51 -13.10 -15.33 -13.14
CA ARG A 51 -13.08 -15.10 -11.68
C ARG A 51 -13.34 -16.36 -10.83
N GLY A 52 -13.40 -17.53 -11.45
CA GLY A 52 -13.69 -18.76 -10.72
C GLY A 52 -15.06 -18.74 -10.02
N SER A 53 -15.10 -19.18 -8.76
CA SER A 53 -16.30 -19.20 -7.92
C SER A 53 -16.76 -17.80 -7.47
N ASP A 54 -15.87 -16.80 -7.47
CA ASP A 54 -16.14 -15.47 -6.94
C ASP A 54 -17.07 -14.63 -7.82
N VAL A 55 -17.40 -15.16 -8.99
CA VAL A 55 -18.39 -14.55 -9.88
C VAL A 55 -19.83 -14.72 -9.37
N PHE A 56 -20.07 -15.69 -8.49
CA PHE A 56 -21.41 -16.00 -7.99
C PHE A 56 -21.78 -15.23 -6.72
N PRO A 57 -23.06 -14.88 -6.53
CA PRO A 57 -24.21 -15.08 -7.45
C PRO A 57 -24.05 -14.32 -8.75
N LEU A 58 -24.47 -14.92 -9.87
CA LEU A 58 -24.41 -14.32 -11.19
C LEU A 58 -25.84 -14.13 -11.75
N VAL A 59 -26.19 -12.93 -12.12
CA VAL A 59 -27.53 -12.59 -12.64
C VAL A 59 -27.46 -12.29 -14.13
N LEU A 60 -28.30 -13.00 -14.87
CA LEU A 60 -28.49 -12.76 -16.31
C LEU A 60 -29.93 -12.30 -16.61
N VAL A 61 -30.03 -11.30 -17.47
CA VAL A 61 -31.31 -10.85 -18.04
C VAL A 61 -31.23 -11.03 -19.56
N ASP A 62 -32.16 -11.83 -20.11
CA ASP A 62 -32.23 -12.18 -21.53
C ASP A 62 -30.88 -12.65 -22.12
N GLY A 63 -30.05 -13.32 -21.31
CA GLY A 63 -28.74 -13.86 -21.69
C GLY A 63 -27.56 -12.93 -21.44
N HIS A 64 -27.80 -11.68 -21.07
CA HIS A 64 -26.75 -10.71 -20.72
C HIS A 64 -26.48 -10.69 -19.22
N ILE A 65 -25.21 -10.67 -18.81
CA ILE A 65 -24.84 -10.55 -17.41
C ILE A 65 -25.11 -9.11 -16.95
N VAL A 66 -25.95 -8.96 -15.91
CA VAL A 66 -26.32 -7.65 -15.35
C VAL A 66 -25.74 -7.43 -13.94
N LYS A 67 -25.39 -8.50 -13.22
CA LYS A 67 -24.81 -8.41 -11.88
C LYS A 67 -23.96 -9.66 -11.55
N SER A 68 -22.92 -9.48 -10.73
CA SER A 68 -22.01 -10.55 -10.32
C SER A 68 -21.50 -10.29 -8.91
N GLY A 69 -21.40 -11.37 -8.11
CA GLY A 69 -20.89 -11.35 -6.73
C GLY A 69 -21.93 -11.01 -5.66
N GLU A 70 -23.08 -10.50 -6.05
CA GLU A 70 -24.15 -10.12 -5.12
C GLU A 70 -25.53 -10.55 -5.63
N LEU A 71 -26.46 -10.77 -4.70
CA LEU A 71 -27.85 -11.05 -5.04
C LEU A 71 -28.55 -9.78 -5.57
N PRO A 72 -29.52 -9.92 -6.49
CA PRO A 72 -30.30 -8.78 -6.96
C PRO A 72 -31.23 -8.29 -5.85
N THR A 73 -31.43 -6.97 -5.80
CA THR A 73 -32.47 -6.33 -4.98
C THR A 73 -33.80 -6.30 -5.71
N PHE A 74 -34.88 -6.01 -4.97
CA PHE A 74 -36.22 -5.84 -5.55
C PHE A 74 -36.27 -4.68 -6.55
N ASP A 75 -35.61 -3.58 -6.25
CA ASP A 75 -35.58 -2.38 -7.11
C ASP A 75 -34.82 -2.63 -8.40
N GLU A 76 -33.66 -3.30 -8.35
CA GLU A 76 -32.89 -3.70 -9.53
C GLU A 76 -33.71 -4.63 -10.45
N LEU A 77 -34.41 -5.60 -9.88
CA LEU A 77 -35.27 -6.48 -10.65
C LEU A 77 -36.39 -5.71 -11.34
N SER A 78 -36.97 -4.71 -10.68
CA SER A 78 -38.01 -3.85 -11.20
C SER A 78 -37.48 -2.94 -12.31
N GLU A 79 -36.27 -2.40 -12.15
CA GLU A 79 -35.60 -1.57 -13.16
C GLU A 79 -35.29 -2.38 -14.42
N TRP A 80 -34.72 -3.60 -14.28
CA TRP A 80 -34.44 -4.46 -15.42
C TRP A 80 -35.68 -4.90 -16.17
N GLN A 81 -36.85 -5.00 -15.50
CA GLN A 81 -38.11 -5.29 -16.17
C GLN A 81 -38.60 -4.16 -17.09
N GLN A 82 -38.16 -2.93 -16.83
CA GLN A 82 -38.58 -1.74 -17.58
C GLN A 82 -37.54 -1.34 -18.64
N SER A 83 -36.34 -1.94 -18.60
CA SER A 83 -35.24 -1.60 -19.48
C SER A 83 -34.96 -2.70 -20.50
N GLU A 84 -34.50 -2.32 -21.69
CA GLU A 84 -33.94 -3.28 -22.65
C GLU A 84 -32.44 -3.47 -22.36
N ILE A 85 -32.08 -4.67 -22.00
CA ILE A 85 -30.67 -5.03 -21.73
C ILE A 85 -30.06 -5.57 -23.01
N THR A 86 -29.14 -4.82 -23.61
CA THR A 86 -28.51 -5.15 -24.89
C THR A 86 -27.05 -5.57 -24.74
N GLU A 87 -26.42 -5.28 -23.59
CA GLU A 87 -25.03 -5.59 -23.34
C GLU A 87 -24.83 -6.15 -21.92
N SER A 88 -23.85 -7.03 -21.77
CA SER A 88 -23.43 -7.52 -20.45
C SER A 88 -22.56 -6.50 -19.75
N VAL A 89 -22.72 -6.39 -18.41
CA VAL A 89 -21.72 -5.68 -17.60
C VAL A 89 -20.39 -6.42 -17.68
N PRO A 90 -19.27 -5.72 -17.77
CA PRO A 90 -17.96 -6.37 -17.81
C PRO A 90 -17.67 -7.09 -16.49
N ILE A 91 -17.28 -8.34 -16.57
CA ILE A 91 -16.71 -9.08 -15.43
C ILE A 91 -15.28 -8.59 -15.24
N VAL A 92 -15.08 -7.74 -14.26
CA VAL A 92 -13.75 -7.23 -13.92
C VAL A 92 -13.05 -8.26 -13.04
N THR A 93 -11.89 -8.75 -13.48
CA THR A 93 -11.01 -9.55 -12.62
C THR A 93 -10.33 -8.62 -11.63
N GLU A 94 -10.41 -8.95 -10.35
CA GLU A 94 -9.63 -8.23 -9.35
C GLU A 94 -8.13 -8.46 -9.61
N ALA A 95 -7.39 -7.37 -9.75
CA ALA A 95 -5.95 -7.45 -9.82
C ALA A 95 -5.38 -7.54 -8.39
N VAL A 96 -4.92 -8.71 -8.01
CA VAL A 96 -4.20 -8.90 -6.75
C VAL A 96 -2.74 -8.50 -6.87
N SER A 97 -2.17 -8.00 -5.78
CA SER A 97 -0.76 -7.63 -5.72
C SER A 97 0.15 -8.81 -6.03
N ALA A 98 1.09 -8.62 -6.95
CA ALA A 98 2.17 -9.58 -7.20
C ALA A 98 3.30 -9.49 -6.16
N VAL A 99 3.20 -8.54 -5.22
CA VAL A 99 4.18 -8.30 -4.16
C VAL A 99 3.52 -8.53 -2.82
N ASP A 100 4.11 -9.42 -2.01
CA ASP A 100 3.70 -9.67 -0.64
C ASP A 100 4.37 -8.68 0.33
N PHE A 101 3.61 -8.18 1.31
CA PHE A 101 4.10 -7.30 2.38
C PHE A 101 3.22 -7.40 3.63
N PRO A 102 3.73 -7.11 4.83
CA PRO A 102 2.96 -7.16 6.06
C PRO A 102 1.84 -6.12 6.11
N GLY A 103 0.65 -6.55 6.58
CA GLY A 103 -0.54 -5.69 6.72
C GLY A 103 -1.30 -5.49 5.41
N GLU A 104 -2.43 -4.80 5.51
CA GLU A 104 -3.34 -4.56 4.38
C GLU A 104 -2.84 -3.46 3.42
N SER A 105 -1.97 -2.59 3.93
CA SER A 105 -1.42 -1.48 3.16
C SER A 105 -0.04 -1.08 3.68
N ARG A 106 0.72 -0.37 2.85
CA ARG A 106 1.98 0.25 3.24
C ARG A 106 2.14 1.61 2.59
N ILE A 107 2.91 2.49 3.24
CA ILE A 107 3.23 3.80 2.67
C ILE A 107 4.22 3.60 1.51
N HIS A 108 3.97 4.28 0.40
CA HIS A 108 4.94 4.44 -0.69
C HIS A 108 5.50 5.87 -0.68
N ILE A 109 6.82 5.96 -0.64
CA ILE A 109 7.56 7.23 -0.73
C ILE A 109 8.44 7.13 -1.98
N SER A 110 8.34 8.12 -2.86
CA SER A 110 9.19 8.25 -4.04
C SER A 110 9.99 9.54 -3.92
N LEU A 111 11.31 9.42 -3.89
CA LEU A 111 12.23 10.55 -3.78
C LEU A 111 13.09 10.65 -5.04
N ASP A 112 13.26 11.86 -5.53
CA ASP A 112 14.28 12.19 -6.49
C ASP A 112 15.60 12.41 -5.77
N VAL A 113 16.67 11.82 -6.29
CA VAL A 113 18.04 11.95 -5.78
C VAL A 113 18.99 12.33 -6.93
N ALA A 114 19.94 13.18 -6.69
CA ALA A 114 20.88 13.62 -7.72
C ALA A 114 21.74 12.47 -8.26
N SER A 115 22.05 11.49 -7.41
CA SER A 115 22.82 10.31 -7.77
C SER A 115 22.40 9.10 -6.94
N ILE A 116 22.00 8.01 -7.58
CA ILE A 116 21.73 6.74 -6.90
C ILE A 116 22.96 6.26 -6.14
N GLU A 117 24.13 6.28 -6.75
CA GLU A 117 25.39 5.85 -6.11
C GLU A 117 25.76 6.66 -4.87
N ALA A 118 25.38 7.92 -4.81
CA ALA A 118 25.59 8.76 -3.63
C ALA A 118 24.53 8.55 -2.56
N SER A 119 23.31 8.23 -2.92
CA SER A 119 22.17 8.27 -1.96
C SER A 119 21.81 6.90 -1.40
N TRP A 120 21.83 5.80 -2.21
CA TRP A 120 21.38 4.51 -1.71
C TRP A 120 22.17 3.97 -0.49
N PRO A 121 23.51 4.23 -0.33
CA PRO A 121 24.24 3.77 0.86
C PRO A 121 23.78 4.49 2.14
N PHE A 122 23.40 5.76 2.03
CA PHE A 122 22.80 6.49 3.15
C PHE A 122 21.52 5.78 3.62
N TYR A 123 20.58 5.50 2.71
CA TYR A 123 19.31 4.85 3.03
C TYR A 123 19.49 3.41 3.55
N MET A 124 20.49 2.69 3.07
CA MET A 124 20.86 1.39 3.61
C MET A 124 21.25 1.49 5.09
N VAL A 125 22.02 2.51 5.46
CA VAL A 125 22.41 2.73 6.86
C VAL A 125 21.24 3.30 7.67
N LEU A 126 20.48 4.24 7.11
CA LEU A 126 19.32 4.84 7.77
C LEU A 126 18.32 3.78 8.23
N PHE A 127 17.97 2.85 7.36
CA PHE A 127 17.00 1.81 7.64
C PHE A 127 17.60 0.52 8.22
N GLY A 128 18.91 0.37 8.17
CA GLY A 128 19.58 -0.88 8.53
C GLY A 128 19.21 -2.04 7.59
N ALA A 129 18.83 -1.75 6.34
CA ALA A 129 18.34 -2.71 5.37
C ALA A 129 18.94 -2.46 3.98
N ARG A 130 19.17 -3.54 3.22
CA ARG A 130 19.62 -3.40 1.82
C ARG A 130 18.45 -3.06 0.88
N PRO A 131 18.73 -2.38 -0.25
CA PRO A 131 17.71 -2.21 -1.28
C PRO A 131 17.28 -3.57 -1.85
N THR A 132 15.99 -3.74 -2.07
CA THR A 132 15.40 -4.95 -2.69
C THR A 132 15.56 -4.94 -4.21
N LYS A 133 15.77 -3.76 -4.79
CA LYS A 133 16.09 -3.57 -6.20
C LYS A 133 17.05 -2.40 -6.36
N ARG A 134 18.08 -2.57 -7.21
CA ARG A 134 19.01 -1.49 -7.58
C ARG A 134 19.32 -1.56 -9.08
N LYS A 135 19.33 -0.41 -9.70
CA LYS A 135 19.77 -0.16 -11.08
C LYS A 135 20.61 1.13 -11.10
N ASP A 136 21.16 1.48 -12.22
CA ASP A 136 22.02 2.67 -12.36
C ASP A 136 21.28 3.98 -12.03
N ASP A 137 19.97 4.02 -12.29
CA ASP A 137 19.09 5.19 -12.15
C ASP A 137 17.97 4.99 -11.10
N TYR A 138 18.00 3.88 -10.35
CA TYR A 138 16.90 3.51 -9.45
C TYR A 138 17.35 2.65 -8.27
N ALA A 139 16.83 2.91 -7.07
CA ALA A 139 16.93 2.01 -5.94
C ALA A 139 15.59 1.91 -5.19
N LYS A 140 15.28 0.72 -4.66
CA LYS A 140 14.03 0.44 -3.95
C LYS A 140 14.32 -0.27 -2.65
N PHE A 141 13.70 0.21 -1.57
CA PHE A 141 13.72 -0.38 -0.24
C PHE A 141 12.30 -0.80 0.15
N GLU A 142 12.10 -2.07 0.38
CA GLU A 142 10.83 -2.62 0.87
C GLU A 142 11.02 -3.01 2.33
N LEU A 143 10.59 -2.12 3.23
CA LEU A 143 10.78 -2.28 4.66
C LEU A 143 9.56 -2.96 5.27
N VAL A 144 9.83 -3.79 6.28
CA VAL A 144 8.80 -4.51 7.05
C VAL A 144 8.38 -3.68 8.27
N SER A 145 9.35 -3.03 8.92
CA SER A 145 9.11 -2.20 10.11
C SER A 145 9.99 -0.95 10.08
N PRO A 146 9.41 0.24 9.92
CA PRO A 146 8.03 0.50 9.51
C PRO A 146 7.70 -0.10 8.14
N SER A 147 6.40 -0.41 7.88
CA SER A 147 5.97 -0.94 6.57
C SER A 147 5.98 0.18 5.53
N VAL A 148 7.08 0.28 4.77
CA VAL A 148 7.32 1.33 3.78
C VAL A 148 7.92 0.75 2.51
N ASN A 149 7.44 1.23 1.37
CA ASN A 149 8.07 1.08 0.06
C ASN A 149 8.71 2.42 -0.31
N LEU A 150 10.03 2.52 -0.17
CA LEU A 150 10.78 3.72 -0.58
C LEU A 150 11.44 3.46 -1.93
N ALA A 151 11.17 4.34 -2.89
CA ALA A 151 11.84 4.38 -4.18
C ALA A 151 12.75 5.63 -4.28
N LEU A 152 13.96 5.44 -4.77
CA LEU A 152 14.87 6.51 -5.15
C LEU A 152 14.95 6.52 -6.67
N ASN A 153 14.73 7.68 -7.28
CA ASN A 153 14.82 7.87 -8.72
C ASN A 153 15.94 8.89 -9.03
N GLN A 154 16.81 8.57 -9.97
CA GLN A 154 17.86 9.52 -10.30
C GLN A 154 17.31 10.68 -11.11
N ASN A 155 17.50 11.88 -10.57
CA ASN A 155 17.16 13.14 -11.20
C ASN A 155 18.25 14.16 -10.85
N LYS A 156 19.03 14.62 -11.83
CA LYS A 156 20.15 15.54 -11.61
C LYS A 156 19.73 16.89 -11.05
N ASP A 157 18.46 17.24 -11.24
CA ASP A 157 17.86 18.49 -10.75
C ASP A 157 17.06 18.27 -9.45
N ALA A 158 17.30 17.14 -8.75
CA ALA A 158 16.66 16.82 -7.49
C ALA A 158 16.80 17.97 -6.48
N GLN A 159 15.68 18.30 -5.84
CA GLN A 159 15.63 19.28 -4.75
C GLN A 159 15.18 18.56 -3.48
N SER A 160 15.70 19.01 -2.34
CA SER A 160 15.21 18.53 -1.05
C SER A 160 13.72 18.83 -0.87
N SER A 161 13.01 17.95 -0.16
CA SER A 161 11.62 18.24 0.19
C SER A 161 11.52 19.48 1.08
N SER A 162 10.42 20.20 0.99
CA SER A 162 10.15 21.36 1.87
C SER A 162 9.82 20.95 3.31
N GLY A 163 9.55 19.66 3.56
CA GLY A 163 9.28 19.07 4.87
C GLY A 163 10.40 18.16 5.34
N TYR A 164 10.05 17.25 6.20
CA TYR A 164 10.93 16.19 6.69
C TYR A 164 10.17 14.86 6.83
N TYR A 165 10.91 13.79 6.97
CA TYR A 165 10.39 12.44 7.14
C TYR A 165 10.73 11.95 8.54
N GLY A 166 9.79 11.28 9.22
CA GLY A 166 10.00 10.81 10.58
C GLY A 166 9.70 9.31 10.73
N ILE A 167 10.50 8.67 11.57
CA ILE A 167 10.29 7.31 12.04
C ILE A 167 10.01 7.39 13.54
N GLN A 168 8.73 7.26 13.91
CA GLN A 168 8.35 7.20 15.31
C GLN A 168 8.64 5.82 15.87
N VAL A 169 9.37 5.78 16.97
CA VAL A 169 9.72 4.56 17.70
C VAL A 169 9.08 4.54 19.09
N LYS A 170 9.13 3.38 19.75
CA LYS A 170 8.44 3.19 21.04
C LYS A 170 9.31 3.46 22.26
N SER A 171 10.62 3.58 22.08
CA SER A 171 11.55 3.76 23.21
C SER A 171 12.79 4.54 22.82
N THR A 172 13.41 5.20 23.81
CA THR A 172 14.71 5.87 23.67
C THR A 172 15.82 4.89 23.27
N LYS A 173 15.71 3.62 23.64
CA LYS A 173 16.65 2.58 23.23
C LYS A 173 16.73 2.41 21.70
N GLU A 174 15.59 2.55 21.01
CA GLU A 174 15.55 2.49 19.55
C GLU A 174 16.18 3.74 18.92
N ILE A 175 16.03 4.92 19.57
CA ILE A 175 16.76 6.14 19.18
C ILE A 175 18.27 5.92 19.30
N GLU A 176 18.74 5.37 20.42
CA GLU A 176 20.16 5.05 20.65
C GLU A 176 20.69 4.08 19.60
N GLN A 177 19.95 3.04 19.26
CA GLN A 177 20.33 2.08 18.22
C GLN A 177 20.45 2.73 16.84
N ALA A 178 19.52 3.62 16.48
CA ALA A 178 19.59 4.37 15.23
C ALA A 178 20.78 5.34 15.22
N ARG A 179 20.97 6.10 16.31
CA ARG A 179 22.13 6.99 16.51
C ARG A 179 23.46 6.24 16.34
N ASP A 180 23.61 5.13 17.07
CA ASP A 180 24.84 4.35 17.03
C ASP A 180 25.14 3.77 15.65
N ARG A 181 24.10 3.34 14.92
CA ARG A 181 24.23 2.85 13.55
C ARG A 181 24.71 3.93 12.60
N LEU A 182 24.08 5.11 12.67
CA LEU A 182 24.38 6.26 11.83
C LEU A 182 25.76 6.87 12.16
N SER A 183 26.08 7.01 13.47
CA SER A 183 27.39 7.52 13.92
C SER A 183 28.53 6.62 13.52
N ARG A 184 28.39 5.30 13.64
CA ARG A 184 29.43 4.36 13.20
C ARG A 184 29.67 4.41 11.70
N ALA A 185 28.67 4.74 10.93
CA ALA A 185 28.80 4.98 9.49
C ALA A 185 29.42 6.36 9.17
N GLY A 186 29.56 7.25 10.16
CA GLY A 186 30.18 8.57 10.02
C GLY A 186 29.21 9.66 9.56
N PHE A 187 27.90 9.48 9.70
CA PHE A 187 26.91 10.51 9.41
C PHE A 187 26.82 11.54 10.54
N VAL A 188 26.59 12.79 10.18
CA VAL A 188 26.34 13.87 11.13
C VAL A 188 24.93 13.73 11.70
N ILE A 189 24.84 13.76 13.04
CA ILE A 189 23.59 13.61 13.76
C ILE A 189 23.39 14.83 14.65
N THR A 190 22.16 15.37 14.69
CA THR A 190 21.73 16.37 15.66
C THR A 190 20.77 15.70 16.63
N GLU A 191 20.96 15.91 17.93
CA GLU A 191 20.14 15.31 18.98
C GLU A 191 19.30 16.35 19.70
N GLU A 192 18.06 16.00 20.02
CA GLU A 192 17.16 16.75 20.90
C GLU A 192 16.63 15.79 21.96
N THR A 193 16.76 16.18 23.23
CA THR A 193 16.28 15.37 24.36
C THR A 193 15.26 16.17 25.15
N ASP A 194 14.13 15.53 25.46
CA ASP A 194 13.02 16.09 26.23
C ASP A 194 12.61 17.51 25.75
N THR A 195 12.54 17.66 24.44
CA THR A 195 12.22 18.93 23.79
C THR A 195 10.73 19.02 23.50
N ALA A 196 10.09 20.13 23.90
CA ALA A 196 8.71 20.43 23.50
C ALA A 196 8.70 20.78 22.00
N CYS A 197 7.99 19.96 21.23
CA CYS A 197 7.86 20.13 19.80
C CYS A 197 6.51 19.55 19.33
N CYS A 198 5.79 20.31 18.49
CA CYS A 198 4.50 19.87 17.95
C CYS A 198 3.48 19.47 19.02
N TYR A 199 3.43 20.23 20.14
CA TYR A 199 2.55 19.98 21.28
C TYR A 199 2.77 18.65 22.01
N ALA A 200 3.99 18.14 21.96
CA ALA A 200 4.42 16.94 22.68
C ALA A 200 5.86 17.10 23.17
N VAL A 201 6.25 16.40 24.24
CA VAL A 201 7.65 16.27 24.62
C VAL A 201 8.24 15.07 23.88
N GLN A 202 9.38 15.27 23.25
CA GLN A 202 10.01 14.28 22.39
C GLN A 202 11.51 14.20 22.65
N THR A 203 12.04 13.00 22.51
CA THR A 203 13.48 12.75 22.32
C THR A 203 13.69 12.25 20.92
N LYS A 204 14.64 12.85 20.19
CA LYS A 204 14.85 12.55 18.79
C LYS A 204 16.28 12.77 18.32
N ILE A 205 16.59 12.19 17.19
CA ILE A 205 17.80 12.46 16.40
C ILE A 205 17.40 12.88 14.99
N TRP A 206 18.19 13.77 14.42
CA TRP A 206 18.07 14.22 13.04
C TRP A 206 19.28 13.80 12.23
N VAL A 207 19.05 13.47 10.98
CA VAL A 207 20.08 13.22 9.97
C VAL A 207 19.58 13.73 8.62
N VAL A 208 20.49 14.22 7.78
CA VAL A 208 20.15 14.76 6.46
C VAL A 208 20.81 13.90 5.40
N ASP A 209 20.05 13.51 4.38
CA ASP A 209 20.57 12.73 3.27
C ASP A 209 21.49 13.55 2.34
N PRO A 210 22.18 12.94 1.38
CA PRO A 210 23.05 13.67 0.45
C PRO A 210 22.33 14.74 -0.40
N ASP A 211 21.04 14.59 -0.62
CA ASP A 211 20.21 15.48 -1.41
C ASP A 211 19.54 16.59 -0.58
N GLY A 212 19.72 16.56 0.76
CA GLY A 212 19.22 17.56 1.68
C GLY A 212 17.84 17.21 2.27
N ASN A 213 17.33 16.00 2.07
CA ASN A 213 16.11 15.57 2.74
C ASN A 213 16.40 15.26 4.21
N ARG A 214 15.58 15.80 5.09
CA ARG A 214 15.72 15.65 6.54
C ARG A 214 14.93 14.44 7.03
N TRP A 215 15.58 13.64 7.88
CA TRP A 215 15.01 12.48 8.53
C TRP A 215 15.16 12.58 10.04
N GLU A 216 14.11 12.21 10.78
CA GLU A 216 14.17 12.08 12.23
C GLU A 216 13.83 10.65 12.68
N PHE A 217 14.44 10.21 13.77
CA PHE A 217 13.93 9.13 14.61
C PHE A 217 13.48 9.76 15.91
N PHE A 218 12.24 9.55 16.32
CA PHE A 218 11.70 10.20 17.51
C PHE A 218 10.84 9.27 18.35
N VAL A 219 10.82 9.53 19.63
CA VAL A 219 9.88 8.95 20.60
C VAL A 219 9.17 10.08 21.33
N VAL A 220 7.87 9.93 21.51
CA VAL A 220 7.05 10.85 22.32
C VAL A 220 7.10 10.34 23.76
N THR A 221 7.63 11.18 24.66
CA THR A 221 7.72 10.90 26.09
C THR A 221 6.56 11.49 26.87
N GLU A 222 5.96 12.59 26.37
CA GLU A 222 4.73 13.19 26.88
C GLU A 222 3.85 13.60 25.70
N ALA A 223 2.61 13.09 25.66
CA ALA A 223 1.74 13.21 24.49
C ALA A 223 1.08 14.59 24.34
N ASP A 224 0.91 15.30 25.44
CA ASP A 224 0.27 16.63 25.48
C ASP A 224 1.20 17.63 26.16
N ALA A 225 1.72 18.59 25.41
CA ALA A 225 2.47 19.73 25.92
C ALA A 225 1.78 21.03 25.51
N ASP A 226 1.81 22.02 26.40
CA ASP A 226 1.19 23.32 26.14
C ASP A 226 1.91 24.13 25.06
N GLU A 227 3.16 23.81 24.79
CA GLU A 227 4.02 24.52 23.84
C GLU A 227 4.17 23.76 22.52
N GLY A 228 3.97 24.48 21.41
CA GLY A 228 4.30 24.01 20.08
C GLY A 228 5.75 24.29 19.69
N CYS A 229 6.05 24.22 18.40
CA CYS A 229 7.37 24.56 17.88
C CYS A 229 7.63 26.06 17.98
N GLY A 230 8.65 26.45 18.77
CA GLY A 230 9.17 27.80 18.81
C GLY A 230 10.06 28.11 17.59
N PRO A 231 10.46 29.39 17.42
CA PRO A 231 11.32 29.81 16.29
C PRO A 231 12.70 29.15 16.31
N ASP A 232 13.18 28.73 17.47
CA ASP A 232 14.47 28.07 17.66
C ASP A 232 14.38 26.52 17.52
N CYS A 233 13.21 25.99 17.20
CA CYS A 233 13.03 24.56 16.97
C CYS A 233 13.83 24.08 15.76
N ILE A 234 14.51 22.96 15.91
CA ILE A 234 15.27 22.30 14.84
C ILE A 234 14.42 22.03 13.59
N CYS A 235 13.11 21.89 13.73
CA CYS A 235 12.19 21.76 12.60
C CYS A 235 12.33 22.87 11.56
N TYR A 236 12.78 24.04 11.96
CA TYR A 236 12.96 25.24 11.11
C TYR A 236 14.41 25.58 10.83
N GLN A 237 15.37 24.89 11.45
CA GLN A 237 16.81 25.17 11.26
C GLN A 237 17.36 24.42 10.05
N GLU A 238 18.38 25.00 9.42
CA GLU A 238 19.17 24.29 8.43
C GLU A 238 20.11 23.31 9.15
N LEU A 239 20.12 22.06 8.68
CA LEU A 239 20.98 21.00 9.19
C LEU A 239 22.07 20.67 8.16
N GLU A 240 23.24 20.23 8.64
CA GLU A 240 24.34 19.81 7.78
C GLU A 240 23.97 18.55 6.98
N ARG A 241 24.19 18.58 5.67
CA ARG A 241 23.96 17.43 4.79
C ARG A 241 24.97 16.33 5.05
N SER A 242 24.49 15.10 5.05
CA SER A 242 25.36 13.94 5.15
C SER A 242 26.05 13.66 3.82
N TYR A 243 27.36 13.53 3.86
CA TYR A 243 28.14 12.97 2.76
C TYR A 243 28.44 11.51 3.04
N ILE A 244 28.44 10.67 1.99
CA ILE A 244 28.73 9.26 2.15
C ILE A 244 30.20 9.09 2.57
N PRO A 245 30.49 8.64 3.79
CA PRO A 245 31.87 8.42 4.22
C PRO A 245 32.55 7.32 3.40
N SER A 246 33.84 7.46 3.17
CA SER A 246 34.64 6.49 2.42
C SER A 246 34.57 5.07 3.01
N SER A 247 34.35 4.94 4.33
CA SER A 247 34.14 3.67 5.03
C SER A 247 32.87 2.94 4.58
N VAL A 248 31.78 3.66 4.35
CA VAL A 248 30.52 3.09 3.85
C VAL A 248 30.68 2.65 2.40
N LEU A 249 31.28 3.49 1.55
CA LEU A 249 31.56 3.15 0.16
C LEU A 249 32.46 1.93 -0.01
N SER A 250 33.43 1.77 0.89
CA SER A 250 34.34 0.62 0.88
C SER A 250 33.65 -0.66 1.32
N ALA A 251 32.83 -0.59 2.38
CA ALA A 251 32.06 -1.75 2.86
C ALA A 251 31.04 -2.26 1.84
N VAL A 252 30.44 -1.33 1.08
CA VAL A 252 29.46 -1.63 0.03
C VAL A 252 30.11 -2.35 -1.16
N LYS A 253 31.26 -1.84 -1.65
CA LYS A 253 31.98 -2.44 -2.78
C LYS A 253 32.48 -3.87 -2.52
N VAL A 254 32.82 -4.20 -1.28
CA VAL A 254 33.23 -5.58 -0.90
C VAL A 254 32.05 -6.55 -0.91
N SER A 255 30.83 -6.08 -0.68
CA SER A 255 29.63 -6.90 -0.62
C SER A 255 28.95 -7.17 -1.97
N ASP A 256 29.26 -6.39 -2.99
CA ASP A 256 28.76 -6.56 -4.35
C ASP A 256 29.65 -7.50 -5.22
N ALA A 257 30.77 -7.96 -4.65
CA ALA A 257 31.75 -8.83 -5.31
C ALA A 257 31.62 -10.33 -4.95
N ASN A 258 30.56 -10.74 -4.23
CA ASN A 258 30.28 -12.13 -3.86
C ASN A 258 28.93 -12.63 -4.40
#